data_4de25a2cbac88ddfd0cb9a7aab921f7e
#
_entry.id   4de25a2cbac88ddfd0cb9a7aab921f7e
#
_cell.length_a   1.000
_cell.length_b   1.000
_cell.length_c   1.000
_cell.angle_alpha   90.00
_cell.angle_beta   90.00
_cell.angle_gamma   90.00
#
_symmetry.space_group_name_H-M   'P 1'
#
loop_
_entity.id
_entity.type
_entity.pdbx_description
1 polymer ?
#
loop_
_entity_poly.entity_id
_entity_poly.type
_entity_poly.pdbx_seq_one_letter_code
_entity_poly.pdbx_strand_id
1 'polypeptide(L)'
;MANLLNVLEDKLAGKNVNIVLPEGEDERVLTAATQLQATDYVTPIVLGNKDKIQSLANDKGLDLANIEVIDPSTSELKSELVDAFVERRNGKATKEQAEELLDNVNYFGTMLVYTGKAAGLVSGAAHSTGDTVRPALQVIKTKPGVSKTSGIFFMMKGEEQYIFGDCAINPELDAQGLAEIAVESAKSAQSFGMEPKVAMLSFSTKGSAKSDDVTKVQDALKLAQDKVAEEQLDNVVIDGEFQFDAAIVPSVAEKKAP
;
A
#
# COMPACT_ATOMS: atom_id res chain seq x y z
N MET A 1 -9.81 -17.15 16.38
CA MET A 1 -8.75 -16.86 15.37
C MET A 1 -7.80 -15.83 15.96
N ALA A 2 -6.50 -15.88 15.64
CA ALA A 2 -5.56 -14.87 16.11
C ALA A 2 -5.96 -13.51 15.55
N ASN A 3 -5.88 -12.47 16.37
CA ASN A 3 -6.08 -11.09 15.90
C ASN A 3 -5.00 -10.79 14.84
N LEU A 4 -5.36 -10.15 13.73
CA LEU A 4 -4.43 -9.79 12.66
C LEU A 4 -3.17 -9.09 13.20
N LEU A 5 -3.31 -8.22 14.18
CA LEU A 5 -2.19 -7.51 14.80
C LEU A 5 -1.21 -8.48 15.47
N ASN A 6 -1.71 -9.48 16.21
CA ASN A 6 -0.83 -10.48 16.84
C ASN A 6 -0.09 -11.31 15.79
N VAL A 7 -0.76 -11.66 14.68
CA VAL A 7 -0.10 -12.37 13.55
C VAL A 7 1.01 -11.54 12.94
N LEU A 8 0.81 -10.22 12.82
CA LEU A 8 1.83 -9.30 12.30
C LEU A 8 2.99 -9.15 13.29
N GLU A 9 2.71 -8.97 14.57
CA GLU A 9 3.75 -8.89 15.62
C GLU A 9 4.61 -10.14 15.64
N ASP A 10 4.00 -11.34 15.63
CA ASP A 10 4.73 -12.62 15.59
C ASP A 10 5.61 -12.75 14.33
N LYS A 11 5.13 -12.28 13.18
CA LYS A 11 5.90 -12.31 11.91
C LYS A 11 7.06 -11.31 11.88
N LEU A 12 6.93 -10.20 12.60
CA LEU A 12 7.88 -9.09 12.59
C LEU A 12 8.88 -9.14 13.75
N ALA A 13 8.63 -9.94 14.79
CA ALA A 13 9.49 -10.05 15.96
C ALA A 13 10.96 -10.28 15.54
N GLY A 14 11.86 -9.44 16.06
CA GLY A 14 13.30 -9.49 15.78
C GLY A 14 13.73 -9.10 14.36
N LYS A 15 12.83 -8.58 13.51
CA LYS A 15 13.18 -8.20 12.13
C LYS A 15 13.97 -6.90 12.04
N ASN A 16 13.68 -5.93 12.90
CA ASN A 16 14.34 -4.62 12.95
C ASN A 16 14.49 -3.95 11.57
N VAL A 17 13.38 -3.91 10.79
CA VAL A 17 13.42 -3.35 9.45
C VAL A 17 13.35 -1.82 9.47
N ASN A 18 14.16 -1.18 8.64
CA ASN A 18 14.13 0.27 8.48
C ASN A 18 12.89 0.71 7.70
N ILE A 19 12.04 1.53 8.31
CA ILE A 19 10.85 2.12 7.68
C ILE A 19 10.96 3.64 7.69
N VAL A 20 10.80 4.24 6.52
CA VAL A 20 10.83 5.70 6.36
C VAL A 20 9.48 6.30 6.71
N LEU A 21 9.49 7.30 7.57
CA LEU A 21 8.35 8.15 7.93
C LEU A 21 8.67 9.58 7.46
N PRO A 22 8.24 9.99 6.25
CA PRO A 22 8.70 11.23 5.63
C PRO A 22 8.06 12.49 6.22
N GLU A 23 7.03 12.36 7.05
CA GLU A 23 6.27 13.48 7.61
C GLU A 23 6.67 13.76 9.06
N GLY A 24 7.98 13.85 9.35
CA GLY A 24 8.52 14.00 10.71
C GLY A 24 8.16 15.31 11.41
N GLU A 25 7.70 16.32 10.68
CA GLU A 25 7.19 17.58 11.24
C GLU A 25 5.73 17.47 11.69
N ASP A 26 5.06 16.31 11.49
CA ASP A 26 3.71 16.02 11.99
C ASP A 26 3.78 15.29 13.34
N GLU A 27 3.10 15.83 14.35
CA GLU A 27 3.09 15.31 15.72
C GLU A 27 2.67 13.83 15.79
N ARG A 28 1.69 13.44 14.99
CA ARG A 28 1.17 12.06 14.97
C ARG A 28 2.22 11.09 14.47
N VAL A 29 2.93 11.48 13.42
CA VAL A 29 4.00 10.68 12.81
C VAL A 29 5.19 10.57 13.75
N LEU A 30 5.60 11.67 14.37
CA LEU A 30 6.71 11.67 15.31
C LEU A 30 6.39 10.85 16.56
N THR A 31 5.16 10.95 17.08
CA THR A 31 4.69 10.10 18.18
C THR A 31 4.70 8.61 17.80
N ALA A 32 4.22 8.27 16.61
CA ALA A 32 4.26 6.90 16.12
C ALA A 32 5.71 6.39 15.98
N ALA A 33 6.64 7.22 15.50
CA ALA A 33 8.06 6.86 15.41
C ALA A 33 8.65 6.50 16.78
N THR A 34 8.34 7.27 17.82
CA THR A 34 8.84 6.98 19.19
C THR A 34 8.24 5.70 19.75
N GLN A 35 6.98 5.39 19.45
CA GLN A 35 6.33 4.14 19.86
C GLN A 35 6.92 2.93 19.13
N LEU A 36 7.16 3.06 17.81
CA LEU A 36 7.77 2.00 17.00
C LEU A 36 9.21 1.71 17.43
N GLN A 37 9.98 2.74 17.77
CA GLN A 37 11.35 2.59 18.26
C GLN A 37 11.44 1.73 19.54
N ALA A 38 10.37 1.69 20.33
CA ALA A 38 10.32 0.85 21.54
C ALA A 38 10.05 -0.64 21.23
N THR A 39 9.81 -0.98 19.97
CA THR A 39 9.60 -2.36 19.50
C THR A 39 10.88 -2.95 18.92
N ASP A 40 10.92 -4.25 18.67
CA ASP A 40 12.03 -4.96 18.07
C ASP A 40 11.81 -5.33 16.60
N TYR A 41 10.76 -4.80 15.98
CA TYR A 41 10.41 -5.15 14.60
C TYR A 41 10.57 -4.01 13.59
N VAL A 42 10.57 -2.74 14.02
CA VAL A 42 10.74 -1.58 13.14
C VAL A 42 11.76 -0.61 13.70
N THR A 43 12.71 -0.19 12.86
CA THR A 43 13.61 0.95 13.12
C THR A 43 13.12 2.13 12.25
N PRO A 44 12.48 3.15 12.84
CA PRO A 44 11.97 4.28 12.08
C PRO A 44 13.09 5.22 11.63
N ILE A 45 13.02 5.67 10.37
CA ILE A 45 13.82 6.76 9.81
C ILE A 45 12.87 7.92 9.56
N VAL A 46 13.05 9.02 10.27
CA VAL A 46 12.17 10.19 10.17
C VAL A 46 12.79 11.23 9.25
N LEU A 47 12.00 11.77 8.29
CA LEU A 47 12.49 12.81 7.39
C LEU A 47 11.85 14.17 7.71
N GLY A 48 12.62 15.22 7.50
CA GLY A 48 12.19 16.62 7.61
C GLY A 48 13.28 17.51 8.20
N ASN A 49 12.95 18.76 8.44
CA ASN A 49 13.89 19.72 9.01
C ASN A 49 14.23 19.33 10.47
N LYS A 50 15.52 19.09 10.74
CA LYS A 50 16.00 18.60 12.03
C LYS A 50 15.63 19.51 13.20
N ASP A 51 15.76 20.81 13.02
CA ASP A 51 15.50 21.79 14.10
C ASP A 51 14.00 21.83 14.44
N LYS A 52 13.13 21.77 13.44
CA LYS A 52 11.69 21.71 13.65
C LYS A 52 11.25 20.41 14.33
N ILE A 53 11.79 19.28 13.89
CA ILE A 53 11.50 17.97 14.48
C ILE A 53 11.97 17.95 15.95
N GLN A 54 13.17 18.45 16.23
CA GLN A 54 13.68 18.52 17.59
C GLN A 54 12.85 19.45 18.48
N SER A 55 12.43 20.62 17.96
CA SER A 55 11.53 21.52 18.69
C SER A 55 10.20 20.85 19.00
N LEU A 56 9.57 20.22 18.02
CA LEU A 56 8.32 19.48 18.21
C LEU A 56 8.46 18.36 19.25
N ALA A 57 9.56 17.59 19.19
CA ALA A 57 9.83 16.53 20.15
C ALA A 57 9.95 17.09 21.59
N ASN A 58 10.68 18.19 21.75
CA ASN A 58 10.82 18.83 23.06
C ASN A 58 9.48 19.33 23.59
N ASP A 59 8.67 19.99 22.76
CA ASP A 59 7.35 20.52 23.12
C ASP A 59 6.36 19.41 23.54
N LYS A 60 6.53 18.21 22.98
CA LYS A 60 5.66 17.04 23.25
C LYS A 60 6.26 16.03 24.22
N GLY A 61 7.50 16.25 24.69
CA GLY A 61 8.19 15.33 25.59
C GLY A 61 8.52 13.99 24.95
N LEU A 62 8.80 13.97 23.62
CA LEU A 62 9.16 12.77 22.87
C LEU A 62 10.68 12.58 22.87
N ASP A 63 11.13 11.35 23.09
CA ASP A 63 12.55 10.99 23.06
C ASP A 63 12.96 10.50 21.66
N LEU A 64 13.90 11.22 21.04
CA LEU A 64 14.44 10.90 19.73
C LEU A 64 15.82 10.22 19.78
N ALA A 65 16.33 9.86 20.94
CA ALA A 65 17.73 9.44 21.12
C ALA A 65 18.17 8.29 20.20
N ASN A 66 17.27 7.41 19.81
CA ASN A 66 17.55 6.25 18.94
C ASN A 66 16.81 6.32 17.59
N ILE A 67 16.30 7.48 17.21
CA ILE A 67 15.60 7.68 15.94
C ILE A 67 16.50 8.43 14.99
N GLU A 68 16.77 7.85 13.82
CA GLU A 68 17.50 8.54 12.77
C GLU A 68 16.62 9.63 12.14
N VAL A 69 17.06 10.88 12.24
CA VAL A 69 16.41 12.04 11.62
C VAL A 69 17.26 12.53 10.46
N ILE A 70 16.70 12.49 9.24
CA ILE A 70 17.39 12.95 8.03
C ILE A 70 16.66 14.19 7.46
N ASP A 71 17.40 15.27 7.28
CA ASP A 71 16.94 16.43 6.52
C ASP A 71 17.39 16.27 5.07
N PRO A 72 16.46 16.09 4.10
CA PRO A 72 16.80 15.92 2.70
C PRO A 72 17.67 17.02 2.12
N SER A 73 17.47 18.27 2.58
CA SER A 73 18.16 19.44 2.04
C SER A 73 19.65 19.48 2.42
N THR A 74 20.03 18.86 3.54
CA THR A 74 21.40 18.88 4.09
C THR A 74 22.04 17.49 4.15
N SER A 75 21.34 16.46 3.70
CA SER A 75 21.81 15.06 3.78
C SER A 75 22.99 14.81 2.85
N GLU A 76 24.04 14.16 3.38
CA GLU A 76 25.17 13.67 2.60
C GLU A 76 24.76 12.61 1.56
N LEU A 77 23.65 11.91 1.78
CA LEU A 77 23.10 10.91 0.86
C LEU A 77 22.50 11.55 -0.40
N LYS A 78 22.19 12.85 -0.40
CA LYS A 78 21.44 13.50 -1.46
C LYS A 78 22.10 13.31 -2.83
N SER A 79 23.41 13.48 -2.94
CA SER A 79 24.15 13.37 -4.20
C SER A 79 24.04 11.97 -4.81
N GLU A 80 24.23 10.93 -3.98
CA GLU A 80 24.08 9.52 -4.41
C GLU A 80 22.65 9.23 -4.88
N LEU A 81 21.65 9.70 -4.12
CA LEU A 81 20.24 9.48 -4.46
C LEU A 81 19.80 10.24 -5.71
N VAL A 82 20.37 11.43 -5.97
CA VAL A 82 20.16 12.19 -7.21
C VAL A 82 20.67 11.40 -8.41
N ASP A 83 21.89 10.90 -8.36
CA ASP A 83 22.48 10.15 -9.47
C ASP A 83 21.67 8.85 -9.73
N ALA A 84 21.27 8.13 -8.67
CA ALA A 84 20.40 6.95 -8.79
C ALA A 84 19.00 7.29 -9.34
N PHE A 85 18.43 8.45 -8.98
CA PHE A 85 17.15 8.91 -9.52
C PHE A 85 17.24 9.20 -11.01
N VAL A 86 18.26 9.91 -11.46
CA VAL A 86 18.48 10.23 -12.89
C VAL A 86 18.61 8.94 -13.70
N GLU A 87 19.43 8.00 -13.22
CA GLU A 87 19.58 6.67 -13.84
C GLU A 87 18.23 5.94 -13.95
N ARG A 88 17.49 5.89 -12.84
CA ARG A 88 16.18 5.23 -12.79
C ARG A 88 15.16 5.85 -13.73
N ARG A 89 15.21 7.17 -13.89
CA ARG A 89 14.29 7.93 -14.76
C ARG A 89 14.64 7.80 -16.24
N ASN A 90 15.84 7.36 -16.57
CA ASN A 90 16.29 7.06 -17.93
C ASN A 90 15.90 8.15 -18.95
N GLY A 91 16.45 9.34 -18.80
CA GLY A 91 16.20 10.51 -19.67
C GLY A 91 14.90 11.28 -19.41
N LYS A 92 14.09 10.89 -18.41
CA LYS A 92 12.85 11.59 -18.03
C LYS A 92 13.05 12.62 -16.91
N ALA A 93 14.28 12.86 -16.48
CA ALA A 93 14.65 13.89 -15.53
C ALA A 93 16.10 14.28 -15.73
N THR A 94 16.41 15.58 -15.61
CA THR A 94 17.79 16.08 -15.55
C THR A 94 18.32 16.00 -14.12
N LYS A 95 19.62 16.22 -13.94
CA LYS A 95 20.25 16.24 -12.62
C LYS A 95 19.71 17.37 -11.76
N GLU A 96 19.55 18.57 -12.34
CA GLU A 96 18.99 19.73 -11.66
C GLU A 96 17.56 19.48 -11.18
N GLN A 97 16.74 18.87 -12.04
CA GLN A 97 15.37 18.48 -11.66
C GLN A 97 15.36 17.43 -10.52
N ALA A 98 16.30 16.50 -10.54
CA ALA A 98 16.43 15.50 -9.49
C ALA A 98 16.88 16.13 -8.17
N GLU A 99 17.82 17.08 -8.20
CA GLU A 99 18.28 17.82 -7.01
C GLU A 99 17.13 18.58 -6.35
N GLU A 100 16.28 19.25 -7.13
CA GLU A 100 15.08 19.94 -6.63
C GLU A 100 14.04 18.95 -6.09
N LEU A 101 13.74 17.88 -6.82
CA LEU A 101 12.75 16.88 -6.41
C LEU A 101 13.14 16.18 -5.10
N LEU A 102 14.42 15.91 -4.88
CA LEU A 102 14.90 15.22 -3.69
C LEU A 102 14.96 16.11 -2.43
N ASP A 103 14.64 17.40 -2.51
CA ASP A 103 14.31 18.20 -1.33
C ASP A 103 12.92 17.83 -0.75
N ASN A 104 12.06 17.21 -1.56
CA ASN A 104 10.79 16.70 -1.11
C ASN A 104 10.95 15.36 -0.34
N VAL A 105 10.43 15.33 0.88
CA VAL A 105 10.55 14.18 1.79
C VAL A 105 10.01 12.86 1.22
N ASN A 106 8.93 12.90 0.41
CA ASN A 106 8.36 11.70 -0.19
C ASN A 106 9.26 11.16 -1.32
N TYR A 107 9.84 12.03 -2.15
CA TYR A 107 10.82 11.62 -3.17
C TYR A 107 12.10 11.08 -2.53
N PHE A 108 12.64 11.80 -1.55
CA PHE A 108 13.84 11.37 -0.84
C PHE A 108 13.63 10.00 -0.17
N GLY A 109 12.54 9.86 0.59
CA GLY A 109 12.19 8.59 1.24
C GLY A 109 11.96 7.45 0.27
N THR A 110 11.30 7.72 -0.87
CA THR A 110 11.13 6.72 -1.93
C THR A 110 12.48 6.27 -2.51
N MET A 111 13.44 7.18 -2.64
CA MET A 111 14.78 6.83 -3.09
C MET A 111 15.57 6.03 -2.05
N LEU A 112 15.38 6.28 -0.75
CA LEU A 112 15.96 5.40 0.30
C LEU A 112 15.46 3.96 0.15
N VAL A 113 14.16 3.78 -0.13
CA VAL A 113 13.59 2.45 -0.39
C VAL A 113 14.15 1.85 -1.69
N TYR A 114 14.18 2.62 -2.76
CA TYR A 114 14.65 2.15 -4.06
C TYR A 114 16.13 1.69 -4.03
N THR A 115 16.98 2.40 -3.28
CA THR A 115 18.40 2.08 -3.14
C THR A 115 18.69 1.04 -2.05
N GLY A 116 17.65 0.48 -1.41
CA GLY A 116 17.78 -0.57 -0.39
C GLY A 116 18.26 -0.07 0.98
N LYS A 117 18.28 1.24 1.21
CA LYS A 117 18.64 1.84 2.51
C LYS A 117 17.48 1.73 3.52
N ALA A 118 16.25 1.52 3.05
CA ALA A 118 15.08 1.21 3.85
C ALA A 118 14.23 0.11 3.19
N ALA A 119 13.49 -0.63 4.01
CA ALA A 119 12.61 -1.71 3.54
C ALA A 119 11.26 -1.20 3.01
N GLY A 120 10.81 -0.03 3.48
CA GLY A 120 9.54 0.56 3.08
C GLY A 120 9.41 2.01 3.52
N LEU A 121 8.30 2.63 3.08
CA LEU A 121 7.92 3.99 3.43
C LEU A 121 6.44 4.04 3.75
N VAL A 122 6.08 4.76 4.82
CA VAL A 122 4.69 5.04 5.22
C VAL A 122 4.47 6.54 5.26
N SER A 123 3.55 7.04 4.44
CA SER A 123 3.25 8.47 4.27
C SER A 123 1.74 8.68 4.07
N GLY A 124 1.30 9.93 4.11
CA GLY A 124 -0.08 10.35 3.86
C GLY A 124 -0.81 10.89 5.09
N ALA A 125 -0.09 11.19 6.16
CA ALA A 125 -0.67 11.87 7.34
C ALA A 125 -0.89 13.36 7.08
N ALA A 126 0.00 14.01 6.34
CA ALA A 126 -0.02 15.43 6.03
C ALA A 126 0.02 15.76 4.52
N HIS A 127 0.34 14.78 3.67
CA HIS A 127 0.39 14.95 2.22
C HIS A 127 -0.85 14.38 1.54
N SER A 128 -1.15 14.89 0.34
CA SER A 128 -2.21 14.35 -0.51
C SER A 128 -1.84 12.95 -1.03
N THR A 129 -2.86 12.17 -1.44
CA THR A 129 -2.64 10.86 -2.10
C THR A 129 -1.71 11.00 -3.32
N GLY A 130 -1.89 12.07 -4.13
CA GLY A 130 -1.06 12.32 -5.29
C GLY A 130 0.41 12.54 -4.95
N ASP A 131 0.70 13.30 -3.88
CA ASP A 131 2.07 13.61 -3.46
C ASP A 131 2.76 12.38 -2.85
N THR A 132 2.00 11.50 -2.23
CA THR A 132 2.51 10.24 -1.66
C THR A 132 2.76 9.18 -2.75
N VAL A 133 1.81 8.99 -3.67
CA VAL A 133 1.85 7.89 -4.64
C VAL A 133 2.72 8.21 -5.86
N ARG A 134 2.80 9.48 -6.28
CA ARG A 134 3.57 9.89 -7.47
C ARG A 134 5.06 9.47 -7.43
N PRO A 135 5.83 9.68 -6.33
CA PRO A 135 7.20 9.20 -6.25
C PRO A 135 7.31 7.67 -6.44
N ALA A 136 6.43 6.90 -5.79
CA ALA A 136 6.40 5.45 -5.92
C ALA A 136 6.13 5.01 -7.37
N LEU A 137 5.14 5.61 -8.06
CA LEU A 137 4.86 5.31 -9.47
C LEU A 137 6.02 5.66 -10.40
N GLN A 138 6.75 6.72 -10.10
CA GLN A 138 7.87 7.17 -10.92
C GLN A 138 9.14 6.34 -10.71
N VAL A 139 9.41 5.88 -9.50
CA VAL A 139 10.66 5.24 -9.08
C VAL A 139 10.49 3.74 -8.90
N ILE A 140 9.59 3.30 -8.02
CA ILE A 140 9.38 1.88 -7.71
C ILE A 140 8.69 1.19 -8.90
N LYS A 141 7.60 1.77 -9.40
CA LYS A 141 6.72 1.24 -10.45
C LYS A 141 5.91 0.02 -9.98
N THR A 142 5.13 -0.55 -10.88
CA THR A 142 4.37 -1.77 -10.66
C THR A 142 5.26 -3.01 -10.73
N LYS A 143 4.82 -4.11 -10.13
CA LYS A 143 5.44 -5.43 -10.31
C LYS A 143 5.35 -5.87 -11.79
N PRO A 144 6.27 -6.72 -12.27
CA PRO A 144 6.11 -7.35 -13.59
C PRO A 144 4.76 -8.07 -13.70
N GLY A 145 4.07 -7.88 -14.84
CA GLY A 145 2.77 -8.47 -15.10
C GLY A 145 1.57 -7.76 -14.44
N VAL A 146 1.79 -6.66 -13.71
CA VAL A 146 0.73 -5.82 -13.13
C VAL A 146 0.73 -4.46 -13.82
N SER A 147 -0.37 -4.11 -14.45
CA SER A 147 -0.51 -2.86 -15.23
C SER A 147 -1.04 -1.69 -14.39
N LYS A 148 -1.79 -1.96 -13.33
CA LYS A 148 -2.47 -0.96 -12.49
C LYS A 148 -2.01 -1.05 -11.04
N THR A 149 -1.79 0.10 -10.43
CA THR A 149 -1.62 0.21 -8.98
C THR A 149 -2.99 0.29 -8.33
N SER A 150 -3.20 -0.45 -7.25
CA SER A 150 -4.44 -0.40 -6.48
C SER A 150 -4.15 -0.28 -4.99
N GLY A 151 -5.07 0.35 -4.26
CA GLY A 151 -5.13 0.32 -2.82
C GLY A 151 -6.03 -0.80 -2.33
N ILE A 152 -5.70 -1.38 -1.18
CA ILE A 152 -6.58 -2.29 -0.45
C ILE A 152 -6.82 -1.77 0.96
N PHE A 153 -8.02 -2.01 1.48
CA PHE A 153 -8.32 -1.80 2.90
C PHE A 153 -8.45 -3.14 3.62
N PHE A 154 -7.76 -3.26 4.74
CA PHE A 154 -8.06 -4.29 5.71
C PHE A 154 -9.20 -3.80 6.60
N MET A 155 -10.37 -4.40 6.44
CA MET A 155 -11.56 -4.08 7.20
C MET A 155 -11.72 -5.09 8.33
N MET A 156 -11.77 -4.62 9.57
CA MET A 156 -11.89 -5.47 10.76
C MET A 156 -13.11 -5.07 11.60
N LYS A 157 -13.91 -6.06 11.97
CA LYS A 157 -15.04 -5.86 12.90
C LYS A 157 -15.13 -7.07 13.83
N GLY A 158 -14.62 -6.90 15.04
CA GLY A 158 -14.45 -8.04 15.96
C GLY A 158 -13.51 -9.09 15.37
N GLU A 159 -14.00 -10.30 15.16
CA GLU A 159 -13.24 -11.39 14.54
C GLU A 159 -13.37 -11.43 13.00
N GLU A 160 -14.31 -10.67 12.45
CA GLU A 160 -14.51 -10.59 11.00
C GLU A 160 -13.39 -9.77 10.37
N GLN A 161 -12.80 -10.32 9.29
CA GLN A 161 -11.72 -9.69 8.53
C GLN A 161 -12.03 -9.75 7.05
N TYR A 162 -11.92 -8.61 6.37
CA TYR A 162 -12.14 -8.50 4.94
C TYR A 162 -11.02 -7.70 4.30
N ILE A 163 -10.76 -7.97 3.02
CA ILE A 163 -9.95 -7.10 2.15
C ILE A 163 -10.89 -6.50 1.11
N PHE A 164 -10.91 -5.17 1.04
CA PHE A 164 -11.63 -4.43 0.01
C PHE A 164 -10.60 -3.91 -1.00
N GLY A 165 -10.68 -4.39 -2.23
CA GLY A 165 -9.88 -3.91 -3.36
C GLY A 165 -10.63 -2.85 -4.16
N ASP A 166 -9.88 -2.08 -4.97
CA ASP A 166 -10.38 -0.95 -5.76
C ASP A 166 -11.08 0.12 -4.90
N CYS A 167 -10.50 0.40 -3.74
CA CYS A 167 -11.04 1.36 -2.79
C CYS A 167 -10.52 2.79 -2.97
N ALA A 168 -9.45 2.98 -3.78
CA ALA A 168 -8.80 4.26 -4.03
C ALA A 168 -7.87 4.17 -5.25
N ILE A 169 -7.30 5.29 -5.69
CA ILE A 169 -6.29 5.44 -6.75
C ILE A 169 -6.88 5.46 -8.16
N ASN A 170 -7.69 4.46 -8.54
CA ASN A 170 -8.22 4.38 -9.90
C ASN A 170 -9.64 4.96 -9.96
N PRO A 171 -9.87 6.07 -10.67
CA PRO A 171 -11.21 6.63 -10.82
C PRO A 171 -12.08 5.74 -11.72
N GLU A 172 -11.47 5.00 -12.64
CA GLU A 172 -12.16 4.09 -13.55
C GLU A 172 -11.25 2.93 -13.94
N LEU A 173 -11.82 1.72 -14.01
CA LEU A 173 -11.15 0.49 -14.40
C LEU A 173 -11.90 -0.22 -15.53
N ASP A 174 -11.13 -0.78 -16.45
CA ASP A 174 -11.60 -1.76 -17.41
C ASP A 174 -11.65 -3.18 -16.80
N ALA A 175 -12.16 -4.14 -17.54
CA ALA A 175 -12.26 -5.53 -17.09
C ALA A 175 -10.89 -6.14 -16.74
N GLN A 176 -9.85 -5.82 -17.50
CA GLN A 176 -8.48 -6.28 -17.25
C GLN A 176 -7.95 -5.73 -15.92
N GLY A 177 -8.10 -4.44 -15.68
CA GLY A 177 -7.65 -3.80 -14.43
C GLY A 177 -8.38 -4.35 -13.21
N LEU A 178 -9.71 -4.57 -13.29
CA LEU A 178 -10.48 -5.21 -12.21
C LEU A 178 -10.01 -6.63 -11.93
N ALA A 179 -9.73 -7.42 -12.96
CA ALA A 179 -9.20 -8.78 -12.82
C ALA A 179 -7.84 -8.79 -12.12
N GLU A 180 -6.91 -7.90 -12.53
CA GLU A 180 -5.60 -7.76 -11.89
C GLU A 180 -5.74 -7.41 -10.40
N ILE A 181 -6.61 -6.45 -10.06
CA ILE A 181 -6.85 -6.04 -8.67
C ILE A 181 -7.43 -7.18 -7.85
N ALA A 182 -8.36 -7.96 -8.39
CA ALA A 182 -8.94 -9.10 -7.70
C ALA A 182 -7.87 -10.15 -7.34
N VAL A 183 -7.00 -10.49 -8.28
CA VAL A 183 -5.91 -11.46 -8.08
C VAL A 183 -4.86 -10.93 -7.10
N GLU A 184 -4.41 -9.67 -7.25
CA GLU A 184 -3.43 -9.08 -6.33
C GLU A 184 -3.99 -8.90 -4.91
N SER A 185 -5.30 -8.62 -4.76
CA SER A 185 -5.99 -8.60 -3.47
C SER A 185 -6.03 -9.99 -2.82
N ALA A 186 -6.27 -11.04 -3.60
CA ALA A 186 -6.21 -12.42 -3.12
C ALA A 186 -4.80 -12.80 -2.64
N LYS A 187 -3.75 -12.48 -3.41
CA LYS A 187 -2.36 -12.68 -2.98
C LYS A 187 -2.02 -11.92 -1.70
N SER A 188 -2.53 -10.70 -1.59
CA SER A 188 -2.38 -9.92 -0.36
C SER A 188 -3.04 -10.62 0.82
N ALA A 189 -4.28 -11.11 0.66
CA ALA A 189 -4.98 -11.89 1.70
C ALA A 189 -4.16 -13.10 2.15
N GLN A 190 -3.62 -13.88 1.22
CA GLN A 190 -2.75 -15.03 1.52
C GLN A 190 -1.50 -14.61 2.32
N SER A 191 -0.87 -13.48 1.97
CA SER A 191 0.32 -13.00 2.68
C SER A 191 0.06 -12.67 4.15
N PHE A 192 -1.20 -12.34 4.49
CA PHE A 192 -1.66 -12.11 5.86
C PHE A 192 -2.29 -13.37 6.51
N GLY A 193 -2.19 -14.53 5.86
CA GLY A 193 -2.67 -15.81 6.40
C GLY A 193 -4.18 -16.01 6.27
N MET A 194 -4.86 -15.24 5.43
CA MET A 194 -6.28 -15.42 5.10
C MET A 194 -6.43 -16.41 3.96
N GLU A 195 -7.53 -17.16 3.94
CA GLU A 195 -7.96 -18.00 2.82
C GLU A 195 -8.86 -17.15 1.90
N PRO A 196 -8.41 -16.77 0.68
CA PRO A 196 -9.13 -15.79 -0.12
C PRO A 196 -10.37 -16.38 -0.78
N LYS A 197 -11.54 -15.80 -0.48
CA LYS A 197 -12.80 -15.97 -1.21
C LYS A 197 -13.20 -14.60 -1.74
N VAL A 198 -12.95 -14.36 -3.02
CA VAL A 198 -13.10 -13.05 -3.64
C VAL A 198 -14.46 -12.94 -4.32
N ALA A 199 -15.24 -11.95 -3.93
CA ALA A 199 -16.50 -11.59 -4.59
C ALA A 199 -16.26 -10.40 -5.52
N MET A 200 -16.51 -10.59 -6.83
CA MET A 200 -16.55 -9.51 -7.81
C MET A 200 -17.89 -8.79 -7.68
N LEU A 201 -17.85 -7.54 -7.19
CA LEU A 201 -19.06 -6.80 -6.82
C LEU A 201 -19.66 -6.05 -7.99
N SER A 202 -21.00 -6.02 -8.03
CA SER A 202 -21.82 -5.28 -8.96
C SER A 202 -23.16 -4.92 -8.32
N PHE A 203 -23.97 -4.08 -8.96
CA PHE A 203 -25.36 -3.91 -8.59
C PHE A 203 -26.25 -5.10 -9.05
N SER A 204 -25.70 -6.01 -9.84
CA SER A 204 -26.33 -7.26 -10.29
C SER A 204 -25.80 -8.45 -9.49
N THR A 205 -26.61 -9.50 -9.35
CA THR A 205 -26.20 -10.81 -8.84
C THR A 205 -26.58 -11.87 -9.85
N LYS A 206 -25.58 -12.58 -10.39
CA LYS A 206 -25.74 -13.73 -11.32
C LYS A 206 -26.71 -13.44 -12.47
N GLY A 207 -26.53 -12.27 -13.13
CA GLY A 207 -27.31 -11.88 -14.31
C GLY A 207 -28.70 -11.28 -14.01
N SER A 208 -28.96 -10.86 -12.76
CA SER A 208 -30.25 -10.24 -12.38
C SER A 208 -30.49 -8.90 -13.06
N ALA A 209 -29.45 -8.25 -13.56
CA ALA A 209 -29.52 -7.02 -14.35
C ALA A 209 -28.55 -7.06 -15.54
N LYS A 210 -28.74 -6.15 -16.50
CA LYS A 210 -27.88 -6.03 -17.70
C LYS A 210 -27.48 -4.58 -17.91
N SER A 211 -26.20 -4.34 -18.04
CA SER A 211 -25.58 -3.07 -18.44
C SER A 211 -24.14 -3.31 -18.85
N ASP A 212 -23.48 -2.31 -19.41
CA ASP A 212 -22.06 -2.38 -19.74
C ASP A 212 -21.20 -2.58 -18.50
N ASP A 213 -21.60 -1.99 -17.36
CA ASP A 213 -20.88 -2.19 -16.08
C ASP A 213 -21.02 -3.62 -15.56
N VAL A 214 -22.18 -4.26 -15.72
CA VAL A 214 -22.36 -5.68 -15.36
C VAL A 214 -21.49 -6.55 -16.26
N THR A 215 -21.52 -6.31 -17.57
CA THR A 215 -20.69 -7.04 -18.55
C THR A 215 -19.20 -6.89 -18.22
N LYS A 216 -18.76 -5.68 -17.90
CA LYS A 216 -17.38 -5.41 -17.47
C LYS A 216 -16.95 -6.29 -16.28
N VAL A 217 -17.80 -6.40 -15.25
CA VAL A 217 -17.51 -7.24 -14.07
C VAL A 217 -17.51 -8.72 -14.41
N GLN A 218 -18.43 -9.18 -15.26
CA GLN A 218 -18.48 -10.57 -15.74
C GLN A 218 -17.25 -10.94 -16.56
N ASP A 219 -16.78 -10.05 -17.43
CA ASP A 219 -15.55 -10.25 -18.20
C ASP A 219 -14.32 -10.22 -17.28
N ALA A 220 -14.28 -9.31 -16.30
CA ALA A 220 -13.23 -9.28 -15.30
C ALA A 220 -13.17 -10.57 -14.46
N LEU A 221 -14.31 -11.16 -14.12
CA LEU A 221 -14.36 -12.43 -13.39
C LEU A 221 -13.66 -13.55 -14.19
N LYS A 222 -13.97 -13.68 -15.48
CA LYS A 222 -13.34 -14.71 -16.34
C LYS A 222 -11.83 -14.51 -16.41
N LEU A 223 -11.38 -13.27 -16.67
CA LEU A 223 -9.96 -12.91 -16.72
C LEU A 223 -9.25 -13.22 -15.39
N ALA A 224 -9.89 -12.93 -14.26
CA ALA A 224 -9.34 -13.22 -12.94
C ALA A 224 -9.22 -14.73 -12.67
N GLN A 225 -10.24 -15.52 -13.04
CA GLN A 225 -10.22 -16.98 -12.92
C GLN A 225 -9.14 -17.61 -13.81
N ASP A 226 -8.99 -17.14 -15.05
CA ASP A 226 -7.93 -17.60 -15.96
C ASP A 226 -6.55 -17.28 -15.37
N LYS A 227 -6.36 -16.08 -14.83
CA LYS A 227 -5.09 -15.67 -14.20
C LYS A 227 -4.78 -16.47 -12.92
N VAL A 228 -5.76 -16.79 -12.09
CA VAL A 228 -5.59 -17.71 -10.93
C VAL A 228 -5.10 -19.07 -11.39
N ALA A 229 -5.66 -19.60 -12.48
CA ALA A 229 -5.26 -20.90 -13.04
C ALA A 229 -3.84 -20.83 -13.66
N GLU A 230 -3.52 -19.79 -14.44
CA GLU A 230 -2.20 -19.59 -15.05
C GLU A 230 -1.10 -19.46 -14.00
N GLU A 231 -1.35 -18.71 -12.94
CA GLU A 231 -0.39 -18.49 -11.85
C GLU A 231 -0.38 -19.60 -10.80
N GLN A 232 -1.24 -20.63 -10.95
CA GLN A 232 -1.35 -21.78 -10.04
C GLN A 232 -1.55 -21.37 -8.58
N LEU A 233 -2.44 -20.40 -8.35
CA LEU A 233 -2.71 -19.89 -6.99
C LEU A 233 -3.62 -20.87 -6.23
N ASP A 234 -3.01 -21.61 -5.31
CA ASP A 234 -3.75 -22.58 -4.47
C ASP A 234 -4.71 -21.86 -3.51
N ASN A 235 -5.88 -22.47 -3.28
CA ASN A 235 -6.89 -22.01 -2.33
C ASN A 235 -7.45 -20.60 -2.59
N VAL A 236 -7.38 -20.09 -3.83
CA VAL A 236 -8.02 -18.86 -4.24
C VAL A 236 -9.32 -19.18 -4.98
N VAL A 237 -10.44 -18.68 -4.46
CA VAL A 237 -11.75 -18.75 -5.10
C VAL A 237 -12.16 -17.33 -5.49
N ILE A 238 -12.47 -17.13 -6.78
CA ILE A 238 -13.03 -15.86 -7.28
C ILE A 238 -14.36 -16.16 -7.95
N ASP A 239 -15.43 -15.50 -7.51
CA ASP A 239 -16.77 -15.66 -8.09
C ASP A 239 -17.52 -14.31 -8.14
N GLY A 240 -18.61 -14.23 -8.89
CA GLY A 240 -19.42 -13.04 -9.14
C GLY A 240 -20.31 -13.22 -10.37
N GLU A 241 -20.94 -12.15 -10.86
CA GLU A 241 -21.00 -10.86 -10.16
C GLU A 241 -22.01 -10.97 -9.00
N PHE A 242 -21.73 -10.27 -7.90
CA PHE A 242 -22.62 -10.23 -6.73
C PHE A 242 -22.91 -8.81 -6.28
N GLN A 243 -24.13 -8.59 -5.79
CA GLN A 243 -24.39 -7.47 -4.90
C GLN A 243 -23.69 -7.71 -3.56
N PHE A 244 -23.28 -6.63 -2.88
CA PHE A 244 -22.53 -6.75 -1.62
C PHE A 244 -23.29 -7.56 -0.54
N ASP A 245 -24.60 -7.34 -0.41
CA ASP A 245 -25.44 -8.08 0.53
C ASP A 245 -25.50 -9.59 0.21
N ALA A 246 -25.51 -9.95 -1.08
CA ALA A 246 -25.47 -11.35 -1.50
C ALA A 246 -24.10 -12.00 -1.26
N ALA A 247 -23.02 -11.19 -1.26
CA ALA A 247 -21.67 -11.71 -1.02
C ALA A 247 -21.39 -12.00 0.46
N ILE A 248 -21.99 -11.26 1.40
CA ILE A 248 -21.63 -11.34 2.83
C ILE A 248 -22.75 -11.82 3.76
N VAL A 249 -24.03 -11.84 3.32
CA VAL A 249 -25.15 -12.25 4.15
C VAL A 249 -25.69 -13.61 3.68
N PRO A 250 -25.49 -14.71 4.43
CA PRO A 250 -25.88 -16.06 3.99
C PRO A 250 -27.35 -16.17 3.58
N SER A 251 -28.28 -15.61 4.35
CA SER A 251 -29.73 -15.65 4.03
C SER A 251 -30.12 -14.86 2.78
N VAL A 252 -29.28 -13.94 2.31
CA VAL A 252 -29.44 -13.23 1.04
C VAL A 252 -28.82 -14.06 -0.08
N ALA A 253 -27.64 -14.63 0.14
CA ALA A 253 -26.96 -15.51 -0.80
C ALA A 253 -27.86 -16.67 -1.23
N GLU A 254 -28.47 -17.37 -0.27
CA GLU A 254 -29.40 -18.49 -0.53
C GLU A 254 -30.56 -18.14 -1.46
N LYS A 255 -30.98 -16.88 -1.48
CA LYS A 255 -32.11 -16.40 -2.31
C LYS A 255 -31.68 -15.86 -3.66
N LYS A 256 -30.50 -15.21 -3.73
CA LYS A 256 -30.05 -14.48 -4.93
C LYS A 256 -28.99 -15.23 -5.74
N ALA A 257 -28.24 -16.15 -5.10
CA ALA A 257 -27.16 -16.93 -5.70
C ALA A 257 -27.13 -18.34 -5.11
N PRO A 258 -28.19 -19.15 -5.32
CA PRO A 258 -28.34 -20.49 -4.73
C PRO A 258 -27.29 -21.48 -5.25
#